data_afaf207f3aea9fb24aecd3172842b238
#
_entry.id   afaf207f3aea9fb24aecd3172842b238
#
_cell.length_a   1.000
_cell.length_b   1.000
_cell.length_c   1.000
_cell.angle_alpha   90.00
_cell.angle_beta   90.00
_cell.angle_gamma   90.00
#
_symmetry.space_group_name_H-M   'P 1'
#
loop_
_entity.id
_entity.type
_entity.pdbx_description
1 polymer ?
#
loop_
_entity_poly.entity_id
_entity_poly.type
_entity_poly.pdbx_seq_one_letter_code
_entity_poly.pdbx_strand_id
1 'polypeptide(L)'
;MTAIPRSVLCLLAVLILAIPVFGQTTAIQPCTPTPNPPRARLLTVDESVPADPDVEKIIAPYSEKVRELSKVIGRLEGGLSKTGVGAGTLGNFVSDGMRAQAKAKLGKPVALSIMNSGGLRKNDIAAGDLRASDIFELLPFENALVALDVTGAQLVKILEVATKDAQSGARIQFKYNDRDRPEFISAKLVDENGNEQEIDPNKTYTIVTLDYLLRLNSGAYAILKEAKSSAPLDITLRDAVMNYVKSETAAGRPIRSAVDNRFVQVGPGPKSTEPPR
;
A
#
# COMPACT_ATOMS: atom_id res chain seq x y z
N MET A 1 61.23 54.65 11.78
CA MET A 1 60.28 53.63 11.42
C MET A 1 60.97 52.65 10.51
N THR A 2 61.48 51.60 11.04
CA THR A 2 62.21 50.56 10.34
C THR A 2 61.24 49.47 9.82
N ALA A 3 61.18 49.35 8.51
CA ALA A 3 60.35 48.37 7.86
C ALA A 3 60.91 46.94 8.08
N ILE A 4 60.06 46.05 8.55
CA ILE A 4 60.37 44.61 8.72
C ILE A 4 60.54 43.99 7.31
N PRO A 5 61.66 43.34 7.03
CA PRO A 5 61.87 42.73 5.72
C PRO A 5 60.86 41.61 5.42
N ARG A 6 60.35 41.59 4.20
CA ARG A 6 59.34 40.62 3.71
C ARG A 6 59.65 39.14 3.94
N SER A 7 60.92 38.80 4.07
CA SER A 7 61.44 37.45 4.38
C SER A 7 61.11 36.97 5.80
N VAL A 8 60.97 37.85 6.77
CA VAL A 8 60.62 37.51 8.16
C VAL A 8 59.07 37.25 8.26
N LEU A 9 58.26 37.95 7.44
CA LEU A 9 56.84 37.78 7.42
C LEU A 9 56.39 36.40 6.81
N CYS A 10 57.15 35.91 5.81
CA CYS A 10 56.93 34.57 5.25
C CYS A 10 57.30 33.45 6.22
N LEU A 11 58.33 33.61 7.04
CA LEU A 11 58.72 32.62 8.04
C LEU A 11 57.74 32.52 9.21
N LEU A 12 57.14 33.64 9.62
CA LEU A 12 56.03 33.63 10.61
C LEU A 12 54.71 33.00 10.07
N ALA A 13 54.39 33.18 8.79
CA ALA A 13 53.21 32.58 8.16
C ALA A 13 53.34 31.05 8.02
N VAL A 14 54.55 30.53 7.78
CA VAL A 14 54.79 29.07 7.68
C VAL A 14 54.77 28.40 9.07
N LEU A 15 55.16 29.11 10.13
CA LEU A 15 55.16 28.57 11.49
C LEU A 15 53.74 28.44 12.08
N ILE A 16 52.75 29.21 11.60
CA ILE A 16 51.36 29.15 12.06
C ILE A 16 50.60 27.98 11.38
N LEU A 17 51.07 27.48 10.23
CA LEU A 17 50.46 26.37 9.50
C LEU A 17 50.89 24.96 9.98
N ALA A 18 51.79 24.87 10.93
CA ALA A 18 52.30 23.61 11.48
C ALA A 18 51.77 23.29 12.89
N ILE A 19 50.50 23.65 13.18
CA ILE A 19 49.83 23.17 14.38
C ILE A 19 49.31 21.75 14.05
N PRO A 20 49.87 20.69 14.68
CA PRO A 20 49.30 19.36 14.49
C PRO A 20 47.90 19.35 15.09
N VAL A 21 46.89 19.15 14.24
CA VAL A 21 45.55 18.81 14.70
C VAL A 21 45.63 17.43 15.35
N PHE A 22 45.84 17.41 16.66
CA PHE A 22 45.60 16.20 17.43
C PHE A 22 44.11 15.90 17.34
N GLY A 23 43.71 15.07 16.35
CA GLY A 23 42.41 14.44 16.32
C GLY A 23 42.26 13.64 17.63
N GLN A 24 41.35 14.07 18.48
CA GLN A 24 40.93 13.25 19.61
C GLN A 24 40.25 11.99 19.03
N THR A 25 41.06 10.97 18.84
CA THR A 25 40.52 9.60 18.68
C THR A 25 39.88 9.27 20.02
N THR A 26 38.57 9.45 20.10
CA THR A 26 37.76 8.86 21.17
C THR A 26 37.96 7.35 21.04
N ALA A 27 38.87 6.80 21.87
CA ALA A 27 39.03 5.36 21.96
C ALA A 27 37.65 4.81 22.38
N ILE A 28 37.02 4.04 21.47
CA ILE A 28 35.85 3.23 21.81
C ILE A 28 36.34 2.28 22.89
N GLN A 29 35.97 2.54 24.15
CA GLN A 29 36.25 1.61 25.23
C GLN A 29 35.60 0.27 24.85
N PRO A 30 36.36 -0.82 24.80
CA PRO A 30 35.79 -2.12 24.58
C PRO A 30 34.83 -2.39 25.75
N CYS A 31 33.58 -2.73 25.40
CA CYS A 31 32.57 -3.16 26.36
C CYS A 31 33.14 -4.39 27.08
N THR A 32 33.60 -4.24 28.34
CA THR A 32 33.98 -5.40 29.15
C THR A 32 32.72 -6.21 29.41
N PRO A 33 32.68 -7.48 28.98
CA PRO A 33 31.53 -8.33 29.27
C PRO A 33 31.37 -8.42 30.80
N THR A 34 30.21 -8.04 31.31
CA THR A 34 29.87 -8.21 32.72
C THR A 34 29.98 -9.70 33.06
N PRO A 35 30.67 -10.08 34.15
CA PRO A 35 30.90 -11.48 34.50
C PRO A 35 29.61 -12.31 34.74
N ASN A 36 28.49 -11.67 34.89
CA ASN A 36 27.17 -12.29 34.98
C ASN A 36 26.18 -11.46 34.13
N PRO A 37 25.97 -11.78 32.85
CA PRO A 37 24.91 -11.13 32.10
C PRO A 37 23.57 -11.40 32.81
N PRO A 38 22.69 -10.39 32.93
CA PRO A 38 21.38 -10.59 33.56
C PRO A 38 20.67 -11.73 32.79
N ARG A 39 20.27 -12.75 33.55
CA ARG A 39 19.52 -13.87 32.95
C ARG A 39 18.14 -13.34 32.57
N ALA A 40 17.93 -13.11 31.28
CA ALA A 40 16.59 -12.83 30.79
C ALA A 40 15.70 -14.06 30.96
N ARG A 41 14.58 -13.91 31.68
CA ARG A 41 13.55 -14.92 31.81
C ARG A 41 12.39 -14.52 30.92
N LEU A 42 12.04 -15.37 29.96
CA LEU A 42 10.81 -15.23 29.19
C LEU A 42 9.64 -15.62 30.10
N LEU A 43 8.71 -14.71 30.35
CA LEU A 43 7.46 -14.99 30.99
C LEU A 43 6.35 -14.98 29.97
N THR A 44 5.58 -16.06 29.94
CA THR A 44 4.35 -16.08 29.12
C THR A 44 3.31 -15.24 29.89
N VAL A 45 2.70 -14.30 29.16
CA VAL A 45 1.55 -13.54 29.66
C VAL A 45 0.31 -14.18 29.03
N ASP A 46 -0.47 -14.85 29.86
CA ASP A 46 -1.72 -15.52 29.52
C ASP A 46 -2.81 -15.20 30.53
N GLU A 47 -3.95 -15.86 30.45
CA GLU A 47 -5.09 -15.64 31.34
C GLU A 47 -4.81 -15.90 32.85
N SER A 48 -3.67 -16.54 33.19
CA SER A 48 -3.24 -16.73 34.54
C SER A 48 -2.66 -15.47 35.22
N VAL A 49 -2.30 -14.47 34.42
CA VAL A 49 -1.79 -13.18 34.89
C VAL A 49 -2.98 -12.26 35.17
N PRO A 50 -3.18 -11.82 36.43
CA PRO A 50 -4.28 -10.92 36.77
C PRO A 50 -4.21 -9.62 35.94
N ALA A 51 -5.37 -9.16 35.45
CA ALA A 51 -5.47 -7.87 34.78
C ALA A 51 -5.13 -6.73 35.74
N ASP A 52 -4.37 -5.74 35.27
CA ASP A 52 -4.08 -4.53 36.05
C ASP A 52 -5.34 -3.61 36.04
N PRO A 53 -5.89 -3.28 37.25
CA PRO A 53 -7.12 -2.50 37.36
C PRO A 53 -7.04 -1.09 36.75
N ASP A 54 -5.87 -0.48 36.72
CA ASP A 54 -5.71 0.86 36.18
C ASP A 54 -5.62 0.81 34.65
N VAL A 55 -4.99 -0.22 34.10
CA VAL A 55 -5.00 -0.48 32.62
C VAL A 55 -6.44 -0.81 32.19
N GLU A 56 -7.16 -1.68 32.93
CA GLU A 56 -8.56 -2.00 32.63
C GLU A 56 -9.46 -0.75 32.57
N LYS A 57 -9.31 0.21 33.49
CA LYS A 57 -10.04 1.48 33.43
C LYS A 57 -9.76 2.27 32.19
N ILE A 58 -8.51 2.25 31.69
CA ILE A 58 -8.10 2.98 30.49
C ILE A 58 -8.72 2.34 29.24
N ILE A 59 -8.74 1.00 29.15
CA ILE A 59 -9.21 0.28 27.97
C ILE A 59 -10.74 0.06 27.94
N ALA A 60 -11.40 0.07 29.12
CA ALA A 60 -12.84 -0.20 29.23
C ALA A 60 -13.73 0.63 28.25
N PRO A 61 -13.51 1.93 28.03
CA PRO A 61 -14.31 2.72 27.08
C PRO A 61 -14.20 2.24 25.64
N TYR A 62 -13.13 1.53 25.28
CA TYR A 62 -12.86 1.02 23.93
C TYR A 62 -13.27 -0.44 23.75
N SER A 63 -13.48 -1.18 24.84
CA SER A 63 -13.68 -2.63 24.82
C SER A 63 -14.90 -3.05 24.00
N GLU A 64 -15.97 -2.26 23.98
CA GLU A 64 -17.16 -2.53 23.20
C GLU A 64 -16.86 -2.43 21.68
N LYS A 65 -16.18 -1.35 21.27
CA LYS A 65 -15.78 -1.18 19.88
C LYS A 65 -14.82 -2.27 19.40
N VAL A 66 -13.90 -2.70 20.25
CA VAL A 66 -12.98 -3.80 19.94
C VAL A 66 -13.72 -5.13 19.78
N ARG A 67 -14.71 -5.41 20.65
CA ARG A 67 -15.57 -6.59 20.50
C ARG A 67 -16.37 -6.59 19.19
N GLU A 68 -16.83 -5.43 18.71
CA GLU A 68 -17.48 -5.30 17.42
C GLU A 68 -16.55 -5.76 16.26
N LEU A 69 -15.25 -5.52 16.36
CA LEU A 69 -14.27 -5.96 15.36
C LEU A 69 -14.13 -7.48 15.29
N SER A 70 -14.46 -8.20 16.38
CA SER A 70 -14.43 -9.68 16.40
C SER A 70 -15.60 -10.31 15.66
N LYS A 71 -16.62 -9.52 15.25
CA LYS A 71 -17.78 -10.04 14.54
C LYS A 71 -17.39 -10.58 13.17
N VAL A 72 -17.91 -11.77 12.85
CA VAL A 72 -17.83 -12.35 11.51
C VAL A 72 -18.75 -11.56 10.59
N ILE A 73 -18.20 -11.03 9.51
CA ILE A 73 -18.90 -10.22 8.52
C ILE A 73 -19.12 -10.95 7.19
N GLY A 74 -18.46 -12.09 7.01
CA GLY A 74 -18.55 -12.92 5.81
C GLY A 74 -17.72 -14.19 5.92
N ARG A 75 -17.59 -14.92 4.82
CA ARG A 75 -16.79 -16.15 4.73
C ARG A 75 -15.97 -16.16 3.45
N LEU A 76 -14.67 -16.41 3.57
CA LEU A 76 -13.76 -16.63 2.46
C LEU A 76 -13.75 -18.11 2.06
N GLU A 77 -14.01 -18.42 0.78
CA GLU A 77 -13.88 -19.79 0.26
C GLU A 77 -12.44 -20.24 0.09
N GLY A 78 -11.51 -19.31 -0.18
CA GLY A 78 -10.08 -19.54 -0.33
C GLY A 78 -9.27 -18.49 0.40
N GLY A 79 -8.05 -18.82 0.76
CA GLY A 79 -7.10 -17.86 1.33
C GLY A 79 -6.79 -16.74 0.33
N LEU A 80 -6.62 -15.52 0.84
CA LEU A 80 -6.16 -14.37 0.07
C LEU A 80 -4.68 -14.15 0.32
N SER A 81 -3.91 -13.84 -0.73
CA SER A 81 -2.48 -13.55 -0.63
C SER A 81 -2.12 -12.30 -1.42
N LYS A 82 -1.19 -11.52 -0.88
CA LYS A 82 -0.63 -10.32 -1.52
C LYS A 82 0.45 -10.65 -2.56
N THR A 83 0.81 -11.91 -2.70
CA THR A 83 1.88 -12.35 -3.60
C THR A 83 1.47 -12.20 -5.07
N GLY A 84 2.33 -11.56 -5.86
CA GLY A 84 2.14 -11.37 -7.29
C GLY A 84 1.90 -9.91 -7.71
N VAL A 85 1.82 -9.70 -9.01
CA VAL A 85 1.53 -8.38 -9.60
C VAL A 85 0.13 -7.95 -9.18
N GLY A 86 -0.06 -6.66 -8.89
CA GLY A 86 -1.35 -6.14 -8.43
C GLY A 86 -1.72 -6.57 -7.01
N ALA A 87 -0.75 -7.03 -6.20
CA ALA A 87 -0.98 -7.56 -4.86
C ALA A 87 -1.86 -8.84 -4.83
N GLY A 88 -1.77 -9.65 -5.87
CA GLY A 88 -2.36 -10.99 -5.93
C GLY A 88 -3.87 -11.03 -5.66
N THR A 89 -4.35 -12.12 -5.09
CA THR A 89 -5.77 -12.30 -4.78
C THR A 89 -6.27 -11.30 -3.71
N LEU A 90 -5.40 -10.85 -2.82
CA LEU A 90 -5.74 -9.85 -1.81
C LEU A 90 -6.00 -8.48 -2.45
N GLY A 91 -5.16 -8.07 -3.40
CA GLY A 91 -5.36 -6.87 -4.20
C GLY A 91 -6.63 -6.93 -5.04
N ASN A 92 -6.91 -8.08 -5.64
CA ASN A 92 -8.12 -8.32 -6.41
C ASN A 92 -9.37 -8.14 -5.53
N PHE A 93 -9.41 -8.80 -4.37
CA PHE A 93 -10.52 -8.71 -3.42
C PHE A 93 -10.84 -7.26 -3.03
N VAL A 94 -9.82 -6.49 -2.66
CA VAL A 94 -10.01 -5.11 -2.21
C VAL A 94 -10.45 -4.20 -3.37
N SER A 95 -9.82 -4.33 -4.54
CA SER A 95 -10.17 -3.50 -5.69
C SER A 95 -11.55 -3.83 -6.28
N ASP A 96 -11.97 -5.10 -6.23
CA ASP A 96 -13.33 -5.49 -6.63
C ASP A 96 -14.39 -4.90 -5.68
N GLY A 97 -14.17 -5.01 -4.36
CA GLY A 97 -15.05 -4.38 -3.37
C GLY A 97 -15.13 -2.87 -3.51
N MET A 98 -14.00 -2.21 -3.76
CA MET A 98 -13.92 -0.78 -4.03
C MET A 98 -14.75 -0.38 -5.26
N ARG A 99 -14.59 -1.11 -6.38
CA ARG A 99 -15.32 -0.86 -7.63
C ARG A 99 -16.82 -1.06 -7.46
N ALA A 100 -17.22 -2.17 -6.82
CA ALA A 100 -18.62 -2.52 -6.59
C ALA A 100 -19.33 -1.45 -5.74
N GLN A 101 -18.71 -1.00 -4.65
CA GLN A 101 -19.29 0.01 -3.77
C GLN A 101 -19.33 1.40 -4.41
N ALA A 102 -18.31 1.76 -5.19
CA ALA A 102 -18.34 3.00 -5.96
C ALA A 102 -19.47 3.01 -6.99
N LYS A 103 -19.68 1.91 -7.72
CA LYS A 103 -20.80 1.75 -8.63
C LYS A 103 -22.14 1.90 -7.91
N ALA A 104 -22.33 1.24 -6.76
CA ALA A 104 -23.55 1.32 -5.97
C ALA A 104 -23.83 2.77 -5.50
N LYS A 105 -22.82 3.49 -5.03
CA LYS A 105 -22.97 4.88 -4.59
C LYS A 105 -23.25 5.86 -5.72
N LEU A 106 -22.63 5.67 -6.88
CA LEU A 106 -22.77 6.54 -8.04
C LEU A 106 -24.04 6.26 -8.86
N GLY A 107 -24.61 5.06 -8.75
CA GLY A 107 -25.73 4.62 -9.60
C GLY A 107 -25.37 4.53 -11.09
N LYS A 108 -24.07 4.51 -11.43
CA LYS A 108 -23.57 4.43 -12.81
C LYS A 108 -22.37 3.49 -12.91
N PRO A 109 -22.05 2.98 -14.12
CA PRO A 109 -20.87 2.14 -14.33
C PRO A 109 -19.57 2.83 -13.91
N VAL A 110 -18.68 2.07 -13.25
CA VAL A 110 -17.32 2.44 -12.91
C VAL A 110 -16.38 1.58 -13.74
N ALA A 111 -15.64 2.21 -14.63
CA ALA A 111 -14.78 1.50 -15.59
C ALA A 111 -13.58 0.85 -14.90
N LEU A 112 -12.98 1.53 -13.92
CA LEU A 112 -11.77 1.08 -13.24
C LEU A 112 -11.80 1.49 -11.76
N SER A 113 -11.36 0.61 -10.87
CA SER A 113 -10.85 0.98 -9.55
C SER A 113 -9.35 0.78 -9.49
N ILE A 114 -8.64 1.67 -8.79
CA ILE A 114 -7.19 1.58 -8.62
C ILE A 114 -6.77 2.06 -7.24
N MET A 115 -5.86 1.30 -6.62
CA MET A 115 -5.23 1.67 -5.36
C MET A 115 -3.77 1.20 -5.31
N ASN A 116 -2.94 1.92 -4.58
CA ASN A 116 -1.55 1.51 -4.35
C ASN A 116 -1.47 0.26 -3.46
N SER A 117 -0.76 -0.75 -3.90
CA SER A 117 -0.58 -2.03 -3.19
C SER A 117 0.09 -1.86 -1.81
N GLY A 118 0.85 -0.77 -1.59
CA GLY A 118 1.42 -0.41 -0.28
C GLY A 118 0.38 -0.10 0.80
N GLY A 119 -0.86 0.24 0.42
CA GLY A 119 -1.98 0.46 1.32
C GLY A 119 -2.48 -0.80 2.01
N LEU A 120 -2.20 -2.00 1.46
CA LEU A 120 -2.53 -3.29 2.05
C LEU A 120 -1.50 -3.67 3.11
N ARG A 121 -1.89 -3.80 4.37
CA ARG A 121 -0.99 -3.97 5.52
C ARG A 121 -0.92 -5.42 6.05
N LYS A 122 -1.70 -6.32 5.49
CA LYS A 122 -1.56 -7.79 5.69
C LYS A 122 -0.98 -8.41 4.41
N ASN A 123 -0.28 -9.51 4.56
CA ASN A 123 0.22 -10.30 3.43
C ASN A 123 -0.76 -11.39 3.02
N ASP A 124 -1.52 -11.92 3.99
CA ASP A 124 -2.44 -13.02 3.78
C ASP A 124 -3.66 -12.89 4.70
N ILE A 125 -4.78 -13.48 4.26
CA ILE A 125 -5.95 -13.76 5.09
C ILE A 125 -6.33 -15.22 4.82
N ALA A 126 -6.46 -16.03 5.88
CA ALA A 126 -6.80 -17.43 5.75
C ALA A 126 -8.25 -17.64 5.26
N ALA A 127 -8.51 -18.76 4.60
CA ALA A 127 -9.88 -19.19 4.28
C ALA A 127 -10.71 -19.40 5.56
N GLY A 128 -12.00 -19.21 5.46
CA GLY A 128 -12.94 -19.38 6.59
C GLY A 128 -13.64 -18.08 6.99
N ASP A 129 -13.91 -17.93 8.27
CA ASP A 129 -14.62 -16.74 8.77
C ASP A 129 -13.80 -15.47 8.56
N LEU A 130 -14.42 -14.49 7.93
CA LEU A 130 -13.85 -13.16 7.72
C LEU A 130 -14.44 -12.20 8.76
N ARG A 131 -13.59 -11.63 9.60
CA ARG A 131 -13.99 -10.73 10.69
C ARG A 131 -13.78 -9.27 10.30
N ALA A 132 -14.49 -8.38 10.95
CA ALA A 132 -14.26 -6.94 10.78
C ALA A 132 -12.81 -6.56 11.11
N SER A 133 -12.20 -7.18 12.13
CA SER A 133 -10.79 -6.98 12.49
C SER A 133 -9.84 -7.28 11.33
N ASP A 134 -10.11 -8.32 10.52
CA ASP A 134 -9.25 -8.67 9.39
C ASP A 134 -9.17 -7.53 8.36
N ILE A 135 -10.32 -6.86 8.13
CA ILE A 135 -10.38 -5.70 7.22
C ILE A 135 -9.73 -4.46 7.85
N PHE A 136 -9.90 -4.23 9.17
CA PHE A 136 -9.23 -3.14 9.88
C PHE A 136 -7.70 -3.28 9.85
N GLU A 137 -7.18 -4.48 10.08
CA GLU A 137 -5.74 -4.77 10.01
C GLU A 137 -5.19 -4.67 8.58
N LEU A 138 -6.00 -5.09 7.58
CA LEU A 138 -5.64 -4.99 6.17
C LEU A 138 -5.59 -3.54 5.71
N LEU A 139 -6.58 -2.72 6.10
CA LEU A 139 -6.82 -1.35 5.63
C LEU A 139 -6.91 -0.36 6.80
N PRO A 140 -5.81 -0.12 7.55
CA PRO A 140 -5.86 0.70 8.77
C PRO A 140 -5.98 2.20 8.50
N PHE A 141 -5.90 2.65 7.25
CA PHE A 141 -5.92 4.06 6.88
C PHE A 141 -7.34 4.56 6.59
N GLU A 142 -7.62 5.81 6.93
CA GLU A 142 -8.88 6.51 6.64
C GLU A 142 -8.87 7.13 5.21
N ASN A 143 -8.45 6.34 4.21
CA ASN A 143 -8.43 6.79 2.83
C ASN A 143 -9.85 6.83 2.26
N ALA A 144 -10.31 8.01 1.86
CA ALA A 144 -11.61 8.19 1.23
C ALA A 144 -11.59 7.80 -0.25
N LEU A 145 -12.71 7.24 -0.74
CA LEU A 145 -12.90 6.98 -2.15
C LEU A 145 -13.27 8.27 -2.89
N VAL A 146 -12.66 8.44 -4.06
CA VAL A 146 -12.93 9.56 -4.96
C VAL A 146 -13.21 9.04 -6.36
N ALA A 147 -14.33 9.46 -6.94
CA ALA A 147 -14.63 9.21 -8.35
C ALA A 147 -14.00 10.30 -9.21
N LEU A 148 -13.41 9.88 -10.33
CA LEU A 148 -12.81 10.76 -11.32
C LEU A 148 -13.38 10.44 -12.70
N ASP A 149 -13.66 11.47 -13.49
CA ASP A 149 -13.95 11.32 -14.91
C ASP A 149 -12.70 11.65 -15.72
N VAL A 150 -12.19 10.67 -16.45
CA VAL A 150 -10.95 10.77 -17.23
C VAL A 150 -11.18 10.43 -18.69
N THR A 151 -10.38 10.98 -19.59
CA THR A 151 -10.38 10.54 -21.01
C THR A 151 -9.77 9.14 -21.14
N GLY A 152 -10.08 8.43 -22.24
CA GLY A 152 -9.42 7.14 -22.50
C GLY A 152 -7.91 7.27 -22.66
N ALA A 153 -7.42 8.37 -23.22
CA ALA A 153 -5.99 8.64 -23.30
C ALA A 153 -5.35 8.77 -21.91
N GLN A 154 -6.02 9.44 -20.95
CA GLN A 154 -5.58 9.50 -19.56
C GLN A 154 -5.70 8.15 -18.87
N LEU A 155 -6.77 7.39 -19.15
CA LEU A 155 -6.98 6.05 -18.57
C LEU A 155 -5.85 5.08 -18.93
N VAL A 156 -5.35 5.11 -20.19
CA VAL A 156 -4.19 4.28 -20.57
C VAL A 156 -2.95 4.66 -19.76
N LYS A 157 -2.66 5.96 -19.59
CA LYS A 157 -1.55 6.43 -18.77
C LYS A 157 -1.70 6.03 -17.27
N ILE A 158 -2.92 6.05 -16.76
CA ILE A 158 -3.22 5.58 -15.39
C ILE A 158 -2.94 4.08 -15.27
N LEU A 159 -3.34 3.27 -16.26
CA LEU A 159 -3.09 1.82 -16.28
C LEU A 159 -1.61 1.48 -16.42
N GLU A 160 -0.85 2.28 -17.17
CA GLU A 160 0.60 2.16 -17.24
C GLU A 160 1.25 2.30 -15.86
N VAL A 161 0.86 3.34 -15.11
CA VAL A 161 1.32 3.56 -13.73
C VAL A 161 0.86 2.45 -12.80
N ALA A 162 -0.36 1.96 -13.00
CA ALA A 162 -1.03 0.97 -12.18
C ALA A 162 -0.56 -0.47 -12.42
N THR A 163 0.33 -0.72 -13.37
CA THR A 163 0.72 -2.09 -13.76
C THR A 163 1.22 -2.94 -12.58
N LYS A 164 1.74 -2.33 -11.53
CA LYS A 164 2.21 -3.00 -10.30
C LYS A 164 1.21 -2.94 -9.14
N ASP A 165 0.12 -2.20 -9.29
CA ASP A 165 -0.80 -1.87 -8.21
C ASP A 165 -2.16 -2.57 -8.36
N ALA A 166 -2.92 -2.67 -7.28
CA ALA A 166 -4.21 -3.35 -7.29
C ALA A 166 -5.24 -2.57 -8.09
N GLN A 167 -5.93 -3.26 -8.99
CA GLN A 167 -6.97 -2.66 -9.83
C GLN A 167 -8.10 -3.66 -10.12
N SER A 168 -9.28 -3.13 -10.48
CA SER A 168 -10.41 -3.91 -11.00
C SER A 168 -11.05 -3.18 -12.17
N GLY A 169 -11.32 -3.90 -13.23
CA GLY A 169 -11.97 -3.39 -14.43
C GLY A 169 -11.07 -3.34 -15.67
N ALA A 170 -9.82 -3.81 -15.57
CA ALA A 170 -8.95 -3.90 -16.72
C ALA A 170 -8.18 -5.22 -16.76
N ARG A 171 -7.81 -5.62 -17.98
CA ARG A 171 -6.81 -6.65 -18.26
C ARG A 171 -5.58 -5.96 -18.79
N ILE A 172 -4.47 -6.03 -18.05
CA ILE A 172 -3.19 -5.40 -18.36
C ILE A 172 -2.22 -6.47 -18.87
N GLN A 173 -1.67 -6.28 -20.05
CA GLN A 173 -0.52 -7.04 -20.52
C GLN A 173 0.76 -6.33 -20.08
N PHE A 174 1.68 -7.08 -19.51
CA PHE A 174 2.96 -6.58 -19.03
C PHE A 174 4.10 -7.56 -19.32
N LYS A 175 5.32 -7.06 -19.29
CA LYS A 175 6.57 -7.85 -19.30
C LYS A 175 7.43 -7.45 -18.11
N TYR A 176 8.38 -8.30 -17.74
CA TYR A 176 9.41 -7.88 -16.79
C TYR A 176 10.55 -7.18 -17.52
N ASN A 177 10.97 -6.02 -17.01
CA ASN A 177 12.16 -5.33 -17.51
C ASN A 177 13.44 -5.91 -16.87
N ASP A 178 14.63 -5.36 -17.22
CA ASP A 178 15.91 -5.86 -16.73
C ASP A 178 16.12 -5.75 -15.21
N ARG A 179 15.24 -5.02 -14.51
CA ARG A 179 15.24 -4.87 -13.05
C ARG A 179 14.14 -5.70 -12.38
N ASP A 180 13.60 -6.68 -13.07
CA ASP A 180 12.50 -7.53 -12.63
C ASP A 180 11.25 -6.75 -12.18
N ARG A 181 10.99 -5.61 -12.83
CA ARG A 181 9.78 -4.80 -12.56
C ARG A 181 8.78 -4.95 -13.69
N PRO A 182 7.47 -5.08 -13.37
CA PRO A 182 6.44 -5.10 -14.39
C PRO A 182 6.43 -3.79 -15.19
N GLU A 183 6.46 -3.92 -16.51
CA GLU A 183 6.41 -2.83 -17.47
C GLU A 183 5.19 -3.01 -18.37
N PHE A 184 4.39 -1.97 -18.49
CA PHE A 184 3.15 -1.96 -19.26
C PHE A 184 3.39 -2.23 -20.75
N ILE A 185 2.52 -3.01 -21.37
CA ILE A 185 2.48 -3.23 -22.82
C ILE A 185 1.17 -2.68 -23.39
N SER A 186 0.03 -3.16 -22.85
CA SER A 186 -1.30 -2.76 -23.32
C SER A 186 -2.34 -3.08 -22.24
N ALA A 187 -3.54 -2.52 -22.40
CA ALA A 187 -4.66 -2.88 -21.57
C ALA A 187 -5.98 -2.79 -22.33
N LYS A 188 -6.95 -3.59 -21.88
CA LYS A 188 -8.36 -3.53 -22.26
C LYS A 188 -9.21 -3.36 -21.02
N LEU A 189 -10.34 -2.69 -21.14
CA LEU A 189 -11.34 -2.71 -20.08
C LEU A 189 -12.05 -4.05 -20.05
N VAL A 190 -12.44 -4.48 -18.84
CA VAL A 190 -13.20 -5.71 -18.62
C VAL A 190 -14.46 -5.36 -17.84
N ASP A 191 -15.63 -5.69 -18.40
CA ASP A 191 -16.90 -5.50 -17.74
C ASP A 191 -17.16 -6.58 -16.67
N GLU A 192 -18.32 -6.52 -16.01
CA GLU A 192 -18.70 -7.46 -14.95
C GLU A 192 -19.02 -8.88 -15.49
N ASN A 193 -19.25 -9.02 -16.79
CA ASN A 193 -19.49 -10.29 -17.46
C ASN A 193 -18.19 -10.89 -18.03
N GLY A 194 -17.06 -10.21 -17.86
CA GLY A 194 -15.75 -10.62 -18.38
C GLY A 194 -15.51 -10.24 -19.84
N ASN A 195 -16.39 -9.44 -20.48
CA ASN A 195 -16.20 -9.00 -21.85
C ASN A 195 -15.12 -7.93 -21.91
N GLU A 196 -14.21 -8.10 -22.86
CA GLU A 196 -13.14 -7.16 -23.12
C GLU A 196 -13.59 -6.06 -24.09
N GLN A 197 -13.18 -4.83 -23.81
CA GLN A 197 -13.40 -3.66 -24.64
C GLN A 197 -12.13 -2.86 -24.80
N GLU A 198 -11.83 -2.43 -26.03
CA GLU A 198 -10.75 -1.48 -26.31
C GLU A 198 -11.04 -0.12 -25.65
N ILE A 199 -9.98 0.57 -25.23
CA ILE A 199 -10.08 1.90 -24.65
C ILE A 199 -10.14 2.93 -25.76
N ASP A 200 -11.30 3.56 -25.96
CA ASP A 200 -11.42 4.68 -26.89
C ASP A 200 -10.77 5.92 -26.27
N PRO A 201 -9.69 6.48 -26.86
CA PRO A 201 -8.95 7.60 -26.30
C PRO A 201 -9.79 8.86 -26.09
N ASN A 202 -10.87 9.03 -26.86
CA ASN A 202 -11.73 10.21 -26.84
C ASN A 202 -12.92 10.10 -25.90
N LYS A 203 -13.29 8.88 -25.51
CA LYS A 203 -14.39 8.61 -24.59
C LYS A 203 -14.01 9.02 -23.17
N THR A 204 -15.00 9.43 -22.38
CA THR A 204 -14.84 9.69 -20.94
C THR A 204 -15.25 8.45 -20.16
N TYR A 205 -14.43 8.09 -19.18
CA TYR A 205 -14.62 6.94 -18.29
C TYR A 205 -14.63 7.42 -16.85
N THR A 206 -15.59 6.92 -16.06
CA THR A 206 -15.59 7.11 -14.61
C THR A 206 -14.71 6.03 -13.97
N ILE A 207 -13.74 6.46 -13.18
CA ILE A 207 -12.88 5.58 -12.38
C ILE A 207 -13.01 5.93 -10.91
N VAL A 208 -12.58 5.04 -10.02
CA VAL A 208 -12.50 5.31 -8.57
C VAL A 208 -11.08 5.07 -8.07
N THR A 209 -10.63 5.95 -7.20
CA THR A 209 -9.32 5.90 -6.57
C THR A 209 -9.38 6.41 -5.13
N LEU A 210 -8.23 6.56 -4.47
CA LEU A 210 -8.10 7.05 -3.11
C LEU A 210 -7.72 8.54 -3.09
N ASP A 211 -8.29 9.29 -2.17
CA ASP A 211 -7.92 10.68 -1.91
C ASP A 211 -6.43 10.84 -1.58
N TYR A 212 -5.83 9.83 -0.94
CA TYR A 212 -4.38 9.76 -0.70
C TYR A 212 -3.57 9.88 -1.98
N LEU A 213 -3.94 9.15 -3.05
CA LEU A 213 -3.22 9.19 -4.33
C LEU A 213 -3.33 10.55 -5.02
N LEU A 214 -4.44 11.25 -4.84
CA LEU A 214 -4.64 12.61 -5.34
C LEU A 214 -3.81 13.65 -4.57
N ARG A 215 -3.50 13.40 -3.29
CA ARG A 215 -2.65 14.30 -2.49
C ARG A 215 -1.17 14.19 -2.80
N LEU A 216 -0.73 13.13 -3.47
CA LEU A 216 0.66 12.99 -3.87
C LEU A 216 1.03 14.07 -4.91
N ASN A 217 2.02 14.91 -4.57
CA ASN A 217 2.42 16.05 -5.41
C ASN A 217 3.39 15.69 -6.54
N SER A 218 3.93 14.48 -6.52
CA SER A 218 4.92 14.03 -7.51
C SER A 218 4.80 12.52 -7.70
N GLY A 219 5.40 12.03 -8.78
CA GLY A 219 5.46 10.61 -9.08
C GLY A 219 4.35 10.14 -10.02
N ALA A 220 4.22 8.84 -10.06
CA ALA A 220 3.44 8.12 -11.05
C ALA A 220 1.95 8.52 -11.09
N TYR A 221 1.36 8.89 -9.96
CA TYR A 221 -0.08 9.22 -9.85
C TYR A 221 -0.43 10.68 -10.13
N ALA A 222 0.52 11.53 -10.54
CA ALA A 222 0.24 12.93 -10.87
C ALA A 222 -0.85 13.06 -11.96
N ILE A 223 -0.92 12.11 -12.87
CA ILE A 223 -1.93 12.03 -13.95
C ILE A 223 -3.37 12.03 -13.43
N LEU A 224 -3.64 11.55 -12.21
CA LEU A 224 -4.98 11.55 -11.63
C LEU A 224 -5.53 12.97 -11.40
N LYS A 225 -4.64 13.97 -11.22
CA LYS A 225 -5.02 15.37 -11.04
C LYS A 225 -5.49 16.04 -12.33
N GLU A 226 -5.22 15.43 -13.48
CA GLU A 226 -5.64 15.90 -14.79
C GLU A 226 -7.08 15.45 -15.14
N ALA A 227 -7.78 14.78 -14.21
CA ALA A 227 -9.15 14.34 -14.41
C ALA A 227 -10.07 15.54 -14.74
N LYS A 228 -11.07 15.32 -15.60
CA LYS A 228 -12.07 16.33 -15.98
C LYS A 228 -12.95 16.75 -14.81
N SER A 229 -13.22 15.80 -13.92
CA SER A 229 -13.99 16.01 -12.70
C SER A 229 -13.49 15.12 -11.58
N SER A 230 -13.75 15.55 -10.35
CA SER A 230 -13.41 14.80 -9.12
C SER A 230 -14.55 14.96 -8.13
N ALA A 231 -15.08 13.86 -7.61
CA ALA A 231 -16.17 13.85 -6.64
C ALA A 231 -15.85 12.87 -5.49
N PRO A 232 -15.81 13.33 -4.23
CA PRO A 232 -15.71 12.42 -3.09
C PRO A 232 -16.95 11.52 -3.00
N LEU A 233 -16.76 10.29 -2.55
CA LEU A 233 -17.84 9.32 -2.38
C LEU A 233 -18.33 9.22 -0.93
N ASP A 234 -17.77 9.99 0.00
CA ASP A 234 -18.11 10.02 1.43
C ASP A 234 -18.15 8.62 2.05
N ILE A 235 -17.16 7.81 1.69
CA ILE A 235 -16.92 6.48 2.24
C ILE A 235 -15.43 6.18 2.21
N THR A 236 -14.91 5.54 3.27
CA THR A 236 -13.53 5.06 3.28
C THR A 236 -13.38 3.79 2.47
N LEU A 237 -12.14 3.48 2.02
CA LEU A 237 -11.84 2.20 1.39
C LEU A 237 -12.21 1.02 2.30
N ARG A 238 -11.88 1.12 3.59
CA ARG A 238 -12.19 0.10 4.59
C ARG A 238 -13.69 -0.17 4.68
N ASP A 239 -14.50 0.89 4.81
CA ASP A 239 -15.94 0.76 4.91
C ASP A 239 -16.55 0.23 3.60
N ALA A 240 -16.02 0.65 2.45
CA ALA A 240 -16.43 0.13 1.15
C ALA A 240 -16.21 -1.39 1.06
N VAL A 241 -15.02 -1.87 1.45
CA VAL A 241 -14.73 -3.32 1.45
C VAL A 241 -15.60 -4.07 2.47
N MET A 242 -15.80 -3.53 3.67
CA MET A 242 -16.71 -4.13 4.66
C MET A 242 -18.15 -4.21 4.15
N ASN A 243 -18.64 -3.15 3.51
CA ASN A 243 -19.98 -3.13 2.93
C ASN A 243 -20.11 -4.11 1.76
N TYR A 244 -19.09 -4.23 0.93
CA TYR A 244 -19.03 -5.24 -0.12
C TYR A 244 -19.16 -6.66 0.47
N VAL A 245 -18.34 -7.00 1.48
CA VAL A 245 -18.40 -8.30 2.17
C VAL A 245 -19.80 -8.57 2.73
N LYS A 246 -20.38 -7.60 3.44
CA LYS A 246 -21.72 -7.73 4.02
C LYS A 246 -22.79 -7.91 2.95
N SER A 247 -22.70 -7.21 1.82
CA SER A 247 -23.65 -7.33 0.71
C SER A 247 -23.58 -8.70 0.03
N GLU A 248 -22.39 -9.23 -0.19
CA GLU A 248 -22.18 -10.57 -0.74
C GLU A 248 -22.73 -11.64 0.23
N THR A 249 -22.42 -11.51 1.51
CA THR A 249 -22.91 -12.41 2.56
C THR A 249 -24.44 -12.40 2.66
N ALA A 250 -25.06 -11.21 2.65
CA ALA A 250 -26.52 -11.07 2.68
C ALA A 250 -27.19 -11.68 1.44
N ALA A 251 -26.50 -11.69 0.30
CA ALA A 251 -26.95 -12.32 -0.93
C ALA A 251 -26.66 -13.84 -0.99
N GLY A 252 -26.15 -14.42 0.10
CA GLY A 252 -25.78 -15.84 0.17
C GLY A 252 -24.58 -16.21 -0.72
N ARG A 253 -23.81 -15.24 -1.16
CA ARG A 253 -22.60 -15.47 -1.98
C ARG A 253 -21.36 -15.46 -1.10
N PRO A 254 -20.55 -16.52 -1.12
CA PRO A 254 -19.26 -16.53 -0.43
C PRO A 254 -18.28 -15.59 -1.12
N ILE A 255 -17.37 -15.03 -0.33
CA ILE A 255 -16.31 -14.18 -0.87
C ILE A 255 -15.27 -15.07 -1.53
N ARG A 256 -15.06 -14.82 -2.81
CA ARG A 256 -14.02 -15.48 -3.62
C ARG A 256 -13.11 -14.41 -4.20
N SER A 257 -11.83 -14.70 -4.25
CA SER A 257 -10.90 -13.96 -5.07
C SER A 257 -9.88 -14.92 -5.67
N ALA A 258 -9.69 -14.80 -6.95
CA ALA A 258 -8.78 -15.66 -7.71
C ALA A 258 -7.84 -14.79 -8.56
N VAL A 259 -6.77 -15.39 -9.02
CA VAL A 259 -5.99 -14.83 -10.12
C VAL A 259 -6.80 -15.04 -11.40
N ASP A 260 -7.37 -13.97 -11.95
CA ASP A 260 -8.35 -13.97 -13.03
C ASP A 260 -7.80 -13.40 -14.35
N ASN A 261 -6.48 -13.44 -14.52
CA ASN A 261 -5.77 -12.92 -15.67
C ASN A 261 -5.97 -11.40 -15.90
N ARG A 262 -6.31 -10.62 -14.85
CA ARG A 262 -6.30 -9.16 -14.97
C ARG A 262 -4.90 -8.60 -15.17
N PHE A 263 -3.87 -9.39 -14.88
CA PHE A 263 -2.48 -9.14 -15.21
C PHE A 263 -1.93 -10.32 -16.01
N VAL A 264 -1.62 -10.09 -17.29
CA VAL A 264 -1.13 -11.12 -18.22
C VAL A 264 0.34 -10.83 -18.54
N GLN A 265 1.20 -11.72 -18.08
CA GLN A 265 2.62 -11.64 -18.40
C GLN A 265 2.87 -12.07 -19.84
N VAL A 266 3.63 -11.27 -20.58
CA VAL A 266 4.11 -11.57 -21.93
C VAL A 266 5.64 -11.72 -21.88
N GLY A 267 6.14 -12.84 -22.40
CA GLY A 267 7.58 -13.14 -22.39
C GLY A 267 8.09 -13.80 -21.11
N PRO A 268 9.41 -13.82 -20.88
CA PRO A 268 10.03 -14.54 -19.77
C PRO A 268 9.65 -13.94 -18.41
N GLY A 269 9.65 -14.79 -17.38
CA GLY A 269 9.47 -14.42 -15.99
C GLY A 269 10.62 -13.56 -15.44
N PRO A 270 10.51 -13.12 -14.17
CA PRO A 270 11.58 -12.39 -13.52
C PRO A 270 12.84 -13.26 -13.42
N LYS A 271 14.01 -12.63 -13.53
CA LYS A 271 15.33 -13.30 -13.48
C LYS A 271 15.67 -13.78 -12.07
N SER A 272 15.18 -13.06 -11.05
CA SER A 272 15.38 -13.37 -9.64
C SER A 272 14.21 -14.19 -9.09
N THR A 273 14.51 -15.16 -8.22
CA THR A 273 13.50 -15.92 -7.46
C THR A 273 13.07 -15.19 -6.18
N GLU A 274 13.70 -14.06 -5.84
CA GLU A 274 13.32 -13.25 -4.68
C GLU A 274 12.12 -12.34 -5.04
N PRO A 275 11.13 -12.23 -4.14
CA PRO A 275 10.03 -11.29 -4.34
C PRO A 275 10.56 -9.85 -4.39
N PRO A 276 9.99 -8.96 -5.24
CA PRO A 276 10.41 -7.57 -5.33
C PRO A 276 10.23 -6.87 -3.97
N ARG A 277 11.31 -6.23 -3.51
CA ARG A 277 11.35 -5.45 -2.26
C ARG A 277 10.53 -4.16 -2.35
#